data_94090508b23406e0868d518eb278d6b1
#
_entry.id   94090508b23406e0868d518eb278d6b1
#
_cell.length_a   1.000
_cell.length_b   1.000
_cell.length_c   1.000
_cell.angle_alpha   90.00
_cell.angle_beta   90.00
_cell.angle_gamma   90.00
#
_symmetry.space_group_name_H-M   'P 1'
#
loop_
_entity.id
_entity.type
_entity.pdbx_description
1 polymer ?
#
loop_
_entity_poly.entity_id
_entity_poly.type
_entity_poly.pdbx_seq_one_letter_code
_entity_poly.pdbx_strand_id
1 'polypeptide(L)'
;MTAKKTPSAPKKAAIKATGKVAQIIAAVVDVEFEGELPAILNALELENQGKRLVLEVSQHLGENTVRCIAMDATEGLVRGTPVTDLGEPIMVPVGPETLGRIMNVIGEPVDEVGPIKTKLRGPIHREAPSFVEQSTEAEILATGIKVIDLLCPYAKGGKIGLFGGAGVGKTVLIMELINNIAKAYGGYSVFAGVGERTREGNDLYWEMIESKVNVEGGGGDSRATLVYGQMNEPPGARARVALTGLAQAEYFRDEEGKDVLFFVDNIFRFTQAGSEVSALLGRIPSAVGYQPTLATEMGQLQERITSTDKGSITSVQAIYVPADDLTDPAPAASFAHLDATTVLNRAISEKGIYPAVDPLDSTSRILEPRVVGEDHYAVARSVQEILQKYKSLQDIIAILGMDELSEEDKMVVSRARKVERFLSQPFHVAEVFTGMPGCLVDLKDTIAGFKGLIAGDYDDLPEQAFYMVGGMDQAIKKAERMAAEAA
;
A
#
# COMPACT_ATOMS: atom_id res chain seq x y z
N MET A 1 -11.21 -45.27 -7.61
CA MET A 1 -12.50 -45.22 -6.90
C MET A 1 -12.87 -43.75 -6.74
N THR A 2 -13.78 -43.28 -7.60
CA THR A 2 -14.21 -41.89 -7.67
C THR A 2 -15.28 -41.66 -6.62
N ALA A 3 -14.98 -40.85 -5.61
CA ALA A 3 -15.95 -40.43 -4.61
C ALA A 3 -16.96 -39.45 -5.25
N LYS A 4 -18.22 -39.85 -5.35
CA LYS A 4 -19.33 -38.98 -5.75
C LYS A 4 -19.52 -37.91 -4.68
N LYS A 5 -19.33 -36.62 -5.03
CA LYS A 5 -19.83 -35.49 -4.24
C LYS A 5 -21.36 -35.57 -4.15
N THR A 6 -21.88 -35.71 -2.94
CA THR A 6 -23.29 -35.58 -2.64
C THR A 6 -23.72 -34.14 -2.86
N PRO A 7 -24.83 -33.83 -3.55
CA PRO A 7 -25.27 -32.44 -3.69
C PRO A 7 -25.74 -31.92 -2.33
N SER A 8 -25.20 -30.76 -1.93
CA SER A 8 -25.64 -30.03 -0.75
C SER A 8 -27.09 -29.61 -0.92
N ALA A 9 -27.90 -29.86 0.11
CA ALA A 9 -29.26 -29.41 0.17
C ALA A 9 -29.39 -27.90 -0.02
N PRO A 10 -30.45 -27.38 -0.67
CA PRO A 10 -30.64 -25.96 -0.83
C PRO A 10 -30.72 -25.29 0.55
N LYS A 11 -29.83 -24.30 0.80
CA LYS A 11 -29.94 -23.47 2.01
C LYS A 11 -31.31 -22.83 2.03
N LYS A 12 -32.12 -23.16 3.03
CA LYS A 12 -33.38 -22.45 3.34
C LYS A 12 -33.02 -20.95 3.41
N ALA A 13 -33.79 -20.10 2.75
CA ALA A 13 -33.71 -18.66 2.95
C ALA A 13 -33.81 -18.41 4.46
N ALA A 14 -32.72 -17.92 5.07
CA ALA A 14 -32.68 -17.61 6.47
C ALA A 14 -33.72 -16.50 6.72
N ILE A 15 -34.63 -16.73 7.68
CA ILE A 15 -35.52 -15.69 8.18
C ILE A 15 -34.56 -14.64 8.80
N LYS A 16 -34.52 -13.45 8.25
CA LYS A 16 -33.69 -12.37 8.77
C LYS A 16 -34.18 -12.05 10.19
N ALA A 17 -33.32 -12.28 11.18
CA ALA A 17 -33.63 -11.93 12.56
C ALA A 17 -33.76 -10.39 12.68
N THR A 18 -34.78 -9.95 13.42
CA THR A 18 -35.05 -8.54 13.65
C THR A 18 -34.81 -8.22 15.11
N GLY A 19 -33.99 -7.23 15.37
CA GLY A 19 -33.69 -6.71 16.70
C GLY A 19 -34.13 -5.25 16.86
N LYS A 20 -33.81 -4.67 18.00
CA LYS A 20 -34.06 -3.27 18.33
C LYS A 20 -32.84 -2.66 19.01
N VAL A 21 -32.55 -1.43 18.70
CA VAL A 21 -31.50 -0.66 19.37
C VAL A 21 -31.83 -0.53 20.86
N ALA A 22 -30.97 -1.09 21.72
CA ALA A 22 -31.10 -1.05 23.16
C ALA A 22 -30.34 0.12 23.79
N GLN A 23 -29.07 0.36 23.35
CA GLN A 23 -28.20 1.40 23.85
C GLN A 23 -27.29 1.93 22.75
N ILE A 24 -26.92 3.21 22.86
CA ILE A 24 -25.96 3.87 21.95
C ILE A 24 -24.86 4.51 22.79
N ILE A 25 -23.59 4.17 22.47
CA ILE A 25 -22.38 4.71 23.14
C ILE A 25 -21.42 5.15 22.03
N ALA A 26 -21.55 6.39 21.55
CA ALA A 26 -20.82 6.89 20.39
C ALA A 26 -20.93 5.91 19.20
N ALA A 27 -19.83 5.41 18.65
CA ALA A 27 -19.82 4.47 17.54
C ALA A 27 -20.17 3.02 17.94
N VAL A 28 -20.51 2.74 19.19
CA VAL A 28 -20.92 1.42 19.66
C VAL A 28 -22.42 1.41 19.92
N VAL A 29 -23.10 0.40 19.39
CA VAL A 29 -24.56 0.24 19.48
C VAL A 29 -24.89 -1.15 20.01
N ASP A 30 -25.63 -1.22 21.11
CA ASP A 30 -26.15 -2.47 21.64
C ASP A 30 -27.54 -2.74 21.04
N VAL A 31 -27.74 -3.95 20.52
CA VAL A 31 -28.97 -4.37 19.86
C VAL A 31 -29.53 -5.61 20.54
N GLU A 32 -30.78 -5.57 20.91
CA GLU A 32 -31.53 -6.67 21.55
C GLU A 32 -32.33 -7.44 20.49
N PHE A 33 -32.28 -8.78 20.54
CA PHE A 33 -32.98 -9.69 19.65
C PHE A 33 -33.97 -10.58 20.42
N GLU A 34 -35.12 -10.86 19.86
CA GLU A 34 -36.16 -11.73 20.47
C GLU A 34 -35.97 -13.23 20.14
N GLY A 35 -34.83 -13.62 19.55
CA GLY A 35 -34.56 -14.99 19.09
C GLY A 35 -33.10 -15.36 19.07
N GLU A 36 -32.68 -16.10 18.03
CA GLU A 36 -31.25 -16.40 17.83
C GLU A 36 -30.44 -15.14 17.64
N LEU A 37 -29.31 -15.07 18.32
CA LEU A 37 -28.36 -13.95 18.18
C LEU A 37 -27.62 -14.03 16.85
N PRO A 38 -27.39 -12.88 16.17
CA PRO A 38 -26.51 -12.80 15.02
C PRO A 38 -25.11 -13.32 15.37
N ALA A 39 -24.47 -13.98 14.41
CA ALA A 39 -23.08 -14.39 14.57
C ALA A 39 -22.15 -13.18 14.70
N ILE A 40 -21.01 -13.36 15.37
CA ILE A 40 -19.96 -12.35 15.44
C ILE A 40 -19.48 -12.06 14.01
N LEU A 41 -19.21 -10.79 13.70
CA LEU A 41 -18.89 -10.21 12.40
C LEU A 41 -20.06 -10.12 11.41
N ASN A 42 -21.25 -10.59 11.75
CA ASN A 42 -22.43 -10.33 10.91
C ASN A 42 -22.69 -8.83 10.77
N ALA A 43 -23.14 -8.45 9.58
CA ALA A 43 -23.65 -7.11 9.30
C ALA A 43 -25.10 -6.98 9.71
N LEU A 44 -25.40 -5.95 10.47
CA LEU A 44 -26.77 -5.54 10.80
C LEU A 44 -27.07 -4.23 10.07
N GLU A 45 -28.31 -4.09 9.62
CA GLU A 45 -28.75 -2.91 8.87
C GLU A 45 -29.93 -2.25 9.56
N LEU A 46 -29.87 -0.92 9.64
CA LEU A 46 -30.97 -0.08 10.13
C LEU A 46 -31.02 1.24 9.36
N GLU A 47 -32.10 1.95 9.53
CA GLU A 47 -32.25 3.30 8.99
C GLU A 47 -32.06 4.35 10.12
N ASN A 48 -31.14 5.30 9.88
CA ASN A 48 -30.92 6.44 10.75
C ASN A 48 -31.20 7.74 9.98
N GLN A 49 -32.28 8.44 10.32
CA GLN A 49 -32.68 9.71 9.69
C GLN A 49 -32.75 9.65 8.14
N GLY A 50 -33.32 8.56 7.61
CA GLY A 50 -33.45 8.35 6.15
C GLY A 50 -32.17 7.89 5.45
N LYS A 51 -31.10 7.61 6.20
CA LYS A 51 -29.85 7.04 5.69
C LYS A 51 -29.68 5.59 6.18
N ARG A 52 -29.11 4.79 5.34
CA ARG A 52 -28.71 3.42 5.67
C ARG A 52 -27.54 3.45 6.62
N LEU A 53 -27.66 2.81 7.78
CA LEU A 53 -26.55 2.62 8.73
C LEU A 53 -26.28 1.12 8.88
N VAL A 54 -25.03 0.72 8.68
CA VAL A 54 -24.55 -0.64 8.87
C VAL A 54 -23.78 -0.75 10.17
N LEU A 55 -24.11 -1.78 10.96
CA LEU A 55 -23.40 -2.15 12.17
C LEU A 55 -22.73 -3.49 11.98
N GLU A 56 -21.59 -3.72 12.61
CA GLU A 56 -20.92 -5.02 12.66
C GLU A 56 -20.99 -5.60 14.08
N VAL A 57 -21.45 -6.82 14.23
CA VAL A 57 -21.53 -7.52 15.52
C VAL A 57 -20.12 -7.81 16.03
N SER A 58 -19.77 -7.26 17.19
CA SER A 58 -18.46 -7.41 17.82
C SER A 58 -18.46 -8.40 19.00
N GLN A 59 -19.53 -8.41 19.81
CA GLN A 59 -19.62 -9.19 21.03
C GLN A 59 -21.05 -9.61 21.32
N HIS A 60 -21.21 -10.77 21.97
CA HIS A 60 -22.45 -11.15 22.64
C HIS A 60 -22.34 -10.76 24.12
N LEU A 61 -23.29 -9.95 24.59
CA LEU A 61 -23.30 -9.47 26.01
C LEU A 61 -24.09 -10.37 26.97
N GLY A 62 -24.83 -11.34 26.43
CA GLY A 62 -25.84 -12.12 27.16
C GLY A 62 -27.23 -11.46 27.07
N GLU A 63 -28.25 -12.07 27.69
CA GLU A 63 -29.65 -11.57 27.73
C GLU A 63 -30.18 -11.12 26.35
N ASN A 64 -29.88 -11.91 25.31
CA ASN A 64 -30.29 -11.64 23.93
C ASN A 64 -29.76 -10.33 23.33
N THR A 65 -28.69 -9.77 23.90
CA THR A 65 -28.08 -8.51 23.43
C THR A 65 -26.72 -8.73 22.77
N VAL A 66 -26.53 -8.09 21.64
CA VAL A 66 -25.23 -8.03 20.94
C VAL A 66 -24.70 -6.60 20.96
N ARG A 67 -23.39 -6.46 21.08
CA ARG A 67 -22.68 -5.19 20.96
C ARG A 67 -22.08 -5.06 19.57
N CYS A 68 -22.37 -3.95 18.91
CA CYS A 68 -22.00 -3.71 17.51
C CYS A 68 -21.18 -2.44 17.37
N ILE A 69 -20.41 -2.38 16.30
CA ILE A 69 -19.62 -1.21 15.89
C ILE A 69 -20.31 -0.60 14.67
N ALA A 70 -20.58 0.70 14.72
CA ALA A 70 -21.18 1.42 13.61
C ALA A 70 -20.13 1.77 12.52
N MET A 71 -20.54 1.60 11.26
CA MET A 71 -19.72 1.93 10.09
C MET A 71 -19.92 3.37 9.61
N ASP A 72 -20.90 4.08 10.17
CA ASP A 72 -21.17 5.50 9.90
C ASP A 72 -21.66 6.17 11.19
N ALA A 73 -21.94 7.45 11.09
CA ALA A 73 -22.38 8.31 12.20
C ALA A 73 -23.66 7.79 12.88
N THR A 74 -23.65 7.77 14.21
CA THR A 74 -24.77 7.33 15.05
C THR A 74 -25.63 8.48 15.59
N GLU A 75 -25.28 9.72 15.27
CA GLU A 75 -26.02 10.91 15.70
C GLU A 75 -27.47 10.84 15.21
N GLY A 76 -28.38 11.12 16.14
CA GLY A 76 -29.82 11.04 15.87
C GLY A 76 -30.42 9.65 15.93
N LEU A 77 -29.64 8.60 16.09
CA LEU A 77 -30.16 7.24 16.31
C LEU A 77 -30.89 7.19 17.67
N VAL A 78 -32.04 6.53 17.70
CA VAL A 78 -32.87 6.41 18.90
C VAL A 78 -33.01 4.95 19.34
N ARG A 79 -33.22 4.78 20.65
CA ARG A 79 -33.53 3.45 21.22
C ARG A 79 -34.86 2.94 20.66
N GLY A 80 -34.94 1.64 20.45
CA GLY A 80 -36.11 0.99 19.85
C GLY A 80 -36.15 1.01 18.33
N THR A 81 -35.19 1.67 17.65
CA THR A 81 -35.06 1.58 16.17
C THR A 81 -34.90 0.12 15.75
N PRO A 82 -35.72 -0.35 14.78
CA PRO A 82 -35.62 -1.73 14.29
C PRO A 82 -34.30 -1.96 13.54
N VAL A 83 -33.70 -3.12 13.77
CA VAL A 83 -32.44 -3.55 13.18
C VAL A 83 -32.63 -4.91 12.53
N THR A 84 -32.11 -5.11 11.35
CA THR A 84 -32.20 -6.36 10.59
C THR A 84 -30.82 -7.03 10.50
N ASP A 85 -30.70 -8.30 10.91
CA ASP A 85 -29.51 -9.11 10.65
C ASP A 85 -29.48 -9.54 9.18
N LEU A 86 -28.38 -9.27 8.49
CA LEU A 86 -28.22 -9.70 7.09
C LEU A 86 -27.82 -11.18 6.97
N GLY A 87 -27.41 -11.82 8.10
CA GLY A 87 -27.01 -13.24 8.15
C GLY A 87 -25.64 -13.53 7.57
N GLU A 88 -24.87 -12.49 7.22
CA GLU A 88 -23.54 -12.56 6.63
C GLU A 88 -22.69 -11.36 7.06
N PRO A 89 -21.35 -11.42 6.96
CA PRO A 89 -20.49 -10.27 7.18
C PRO A 89 -20.80 -9.12 6.22
N ILE A 90 -20.16 -7.97 6.44
CA ILE A 90 -20.24 -6.84 5.49
C ILE A 90 -19.75 -7.31 4.13
N MET A 91 -20.67 -7.27 3.13
CA MET A 91 -20.42 -7.66 1.76
C MET A 91 -20.28 -6.42 0.89
N VAL A 92 -19.17 -6.32 0.16
CA VAL A 92 -18.86 -5.16 -0.70
C VAL A 92 -18.85 -5.56 -2.17
N PRO A 93 -19.18 -4.65 -3.11
CA PRO A 93 -19.07 -4.92 -4.53
C PRO A 93 -17.59 -5.19 -4.88
N VAL A 94 -17.35 -6.18 -5.73
CA VAL A 94 -16.01 -6.55 -6.22
C VAL A 94 -16.04 -6.74 -7.73
N GLY A 95 -14.88 -6.76 -8.36
CA GLY A 95 -14.74 -7.06 -9.79
C GLY A 95 -14.39 -5.84 -10.65
N PRO A 96 -14.26 -6.03 -11.97
CA PRO A 96 -13.82 -5.01 -12.92
C PRO A 96 -14.65 -3.72 -12.90
N GLU A 97 -15.92 -3.80 -12.52
CA GLU A 97 -16.82 -2.65 -12.46
C GLU A 97 -16.48 -1.68 -11.31
N THR A 98 -15.57 -2.08 -10.41
CA THR A 98 -15.07 -1.22 -9.34
C THR A 98 -13.85 -0.39 -9.77
N LEU A 99 -13.20 -0.74 -10.89
CA LEU A 99 -12.03 -0.02 -11.39
C LEU A 99 -12.38 1.41 -11.77
N GLY A 100 -11.55 2.36 -11.32
CA GLY A 100 -11.76 3.79 -11.52
C GLY A 100 -12.82 4.41 -10.60
N ARG A 101 -13.41 3.62 -9.68
CA ARG A 101 -14.45 4.07 -8.75
C ARG A 101 -13.89 4.28 -7.35
N ILE A 102 -14.53 5.18 -6.62
CA ILE A 102 -14.27 5.41 -5.19
C ILE A 102 -15.45 4.88 -4.38
N MET A 103 -15.16 4.06 -3.38
CA MET A 103 -16.18 3.54 -2.46
C MET A 103 -15.79 3.75 -1.00
N ASN A 104 -16.81 3.72 -0.12
CA ASN A 104 -16.62 3.77 1.33
C ASN A 104 -16.41 2.35 1.91
N VAL A 105 -16.34 2.25 3.24
CA VAL A 105 -16.10 0.99 3.98
C VAL A 105 -17.12 -0.10 3.69
N ILE A 106 -18.38 0.24 3.41
CA ILE A 106 -19.45 -0.72 3.10
C ILE A 106 -19.65 -0.93 1.60
N GLY A 107 -18.75 -0.39 0.77
CA GLY A 107 -18.77 -0.54 -0.68
C GLY A 107 -19.78 0.34 -1.41
N GLU A 108 -20.28 1.41 -0.77
CA GLU A 108 -21.11 2.39 -1.43
C GLU A 108 -20.24 3.40 -2.17
N PRO A 109 -20.61 3.78 -3.42
CA PRO A 109 -19.84 4.77 -4.18
C PRO A 109 -19.94 6.15 -3.55
N VAL A 110 -18.82 6.87 -3.49
CA VAL A 110 -18.71 8.23 -2.96
C VAL A 110 -18.19 9.22 -4.02
N ASP A 111 -18.06 8.79 -5.25
CA ASP A 111 -17.55 9.54 -6.40
C ASP A 111 -18.65 10.27 -7.20
N GLU A 112 -19.89 10.27 -6.71
CA GLU A 112 -21.06 10.89 -7.34
C GLU A 112 -21.41 10.37 -8.78
N VAL A 113 -20.76 9.29 -9.23
CA VAL A 113 -20.98 8.68 -10.55
C VAL A 113 -22.20 7.76 -10.57
N GLY A 114 -22.78 7.50 -9.39
CA GLY A 114 -23.92 6.58 -9.24
C GLY A 114 -23.50 5.16 -8.84
N PRO A 115 -24.47 4.23 -8.74
CA PRO A 115 -24.21 2.90 -8.18
C PRO A 115 -23.26 2.07 -9.04
N ILE A 116 -22.41 1.28 -8.38
CA ILE A 116 -21.52 0.32 -9.04
C ILE A 116 -22.37 -0.86 -9.54
N LYS A 117 -22.41 -1.06 -10.85
CA LYS A 117 -23.28 -2.01 -11.54
C LYS A 117 -22.67 -3.42 -11.57
N THR A 118 -22.36 -3.98 -10.42
CA THR A 118 -21.90 -5.37 -10.30
C THR A 118 -22.86 -6.21 -9.45
N LYS A 119 -22.96 -7.50 -9.77
CA LYS A 119 -23.63 -8.50 -8.94
C LYS A 119 -22.65 -9.25 -8.03
N LEU A 120 -21.37 -9.09 -8.27
CA LEU A 120 -20.30 -9.75 -7.53
C LEU A 120 -20.09 -9.05 -6.20
N ARG A 121 -20.08 -9.83 -5.12
CA ARG A 121 -19.84 -9.32 -3.78
C ARG A 121 -18.84 -10.19 -3.05
N GLY A 122 -17.93 -9.57 -2.29
CA GLY A 122 -16.95 -10.22 -1.45
C GLY A 122 -17.11 -9.80 0.00
N PRO A 123 -16.91 -10.71 0.97
CA PRO A 123 -16.91 -10.36 2.38
C PRO A 123 -15.61 -9.61 2.74
N ILE A 124 -15.71 -8.59 3.59
CA ILE A 124 -14.54 -7.90 4.10
C ILE A 124 -13.75 -8.75 5.10
N HIS A 125 -14.42 -9.64 5.82
CA HIS A 125 -13.82 -10.63 6.70
C HIS A 125 -13.67 -11.97 5.97
N ARG A 126 -12.43 -12.39 5.82
CA ARG A 126 -12.06 -13.65 5.18
C ARG A 126 -10.83 -14.22 5.87
N GLU A 127 -10.74 -15.54 5.93
CA GLU A 127 -9.53 -16.21 6.39
C GLU A 127 -8.38 -16.03 5.39
N ALA A 128 -7.15 -16.03 5.89
CA ALA A 128 -5.98 -16.04 5.04
C ALA A 128 -5.93 -17.32 4.18
N PRO A 129 -5.30 -17.29 3.00
CA PRO A 129 -5.08 -18.49 2.20
C PRO A 129 -4.41 -19.59 3.03
N SER A 130 -4.86 -20.82 2.85
CA SER A 130 -4.29 -21.97 3.54
C SER A 130 -2.83 -22.18 3.12
N PHE A 131 -2.05 -22.85 3.96
CA PHE A 131 -0.63 -23.14 3.68
C PHE A 131 -0.42 -23.86 2.32
N VAL A 132 -1.39 -24.67 1.89
CA VAL A 132 -1.31 -25.41 0.61
C VAL A 132 -1.56 -24.49 -0.60
N GLU A 133 -2.31 -23.43 -0.43
CA GLU A 133 -2.63 -22.47 -1.51
C GLU A 133 -1.55 -21.40 -1.70
N GLN A 134 -0.65 -21.24 -0.72
CA GLN A 134 0.40 -20.23 -0.79
C GLN A 134 1.55 -20.68 -1.67
N SER A 135 2.02 -19.79 -2.56
CA SER A 135 3.27 -20.00 -3.30
C SER A 135 4.46 -19.72 -2.39
N THR A 136 5.44 -20.61 -2.42
CA THR A 136 6.70 -20.47 -1.65
C THR A 136 7.86 -19.96 -2.49
N GLU A 137 7.66 -19.72 -3.78
CA GLU A 137 8.69 -19.20 -4.68
C GLU A 137 8.89 -17.70 -4.43
N ALA A 138 10.13 -17.32 -4.14
CA ALA A 138 10.51 -15.91 -4.01
C ALA A 138 10.80 -15.34 -5.40
N GLU A 139 9.87 -14.56 -5.94
CA GLU A 139 10.01 -13.85 -7.21
C GLU A 139 10.17 -12.35 -6.97
N ILE A 140 11.01 -11.70 -7.78
CA ILE A 140 11.14 -10.25 -7.78
C ILE A 140 9.97 -9.65 -8.55
N LEU A 141 9.29 -8.68 -7.94
CA LEU A 141 8.37 -7.80 -8.63
C LEU A 141 9.17 -6.62 -9.20
N ALA A 142 9.55 -6.69 -10.47
CA ALA A 142 10.27 -5.61 -11.12
C ALA A 142 9.35 -4.38 -11.25
N THR A 143 9.74 -3.29 -10.61
CA THR A 143 8.96 -2.05 -10.58
C THR A 143 9.28 -1.12 -11.75
N GLY A 144 10.40 -1.35 -12.43
CA GLY A 144 10.93 -0.46 -13.46
C GLY A 144 11.54 0.83 -12.90
N ILE A 145 11.72 0.92 -11.58
CA ILE A 145 12.35 2.04 -10.87
C ILE A 145 13.72 1.60 -10.38
N LYS A 146 14.78 2.16 -10.98
CA LYS A 146 16.17 1.73 -10.77
C LYS A 146 16.57 1.57 -9.31
N VAL A 147 16.30 2.58 -8.49
CA VAL A 147 16.72 2.59 -7.07
C VAL A 147 16.01 1.50 -6.27
N ILE A 148 14.75 1.24 -6.55
CA ILE A 148 13.97 0.19 -5.88
C ILE A 148 14.48 -1.17 -6.34
N ASP A 149 14.47 -1.42 -7.63
CA ASP A 149 14.79 -2.72 -8.20
C ASP A 149 16.23 -3.15 -7.90
N LEU A 150 17.16 -2.20 -7.79
CA LEU A 150 18.56 -2.51 -7.48
C LEU A 150 18.80 -2.74 -5.98
N LEU A 151 18.33 -1.82 -5.11
CA LEU A 151 18.78 -1.72 -3.71
C LEU A 151 17.77 -2.23 -2.69
N CYS A 152 16.48 -2.15 -2.99
CA CYS A 152 15.40 -2.66 -2.12
C CYS A 152 14.32 -3.40 -2.93
N PRO A 153 14.69 -4.43 -3.72
CA PRO A 153 13.76 -5.10 -4.61
C PRO A 153 12.54 -5.63 -3.86
N TYR A 154 11.37 -5.52 -4.49
CA TYR A 154 10.10 -5.98 -3.93
C TYR A 154 9.89 -7.46 -4.26
N ALA A 155 9.44 -8.21 -3.25
CA ALA A 155 8.99 -9.58 -3.47
C ALA A 155 7.54 -9.59 -3.96
N LYS A 156 7.22 -10.43 -4.95
CA LYS A 156 5.82 -10.75 -5.29
C LYS A 156 5.12 -11.35 -4.07
N GLY A 157 3.93 -10.85 -3.74
CA GLY A 157 3.22 -11.26 -2.53
C GLY A 157 3.85 -10.73 -1.24
N GLY A 158 4.86 -9.88 -1.34
CA GLY A 158 5.55 -9.26 -0.21
C GLY A 158 4.82 -8.05 0.36
N LYS A 159 5.29 -7.63 1.51
CA LYS A 159 4.77 -6.49 2.27
C LYS A 159 5.86 -5.45 2.39
N ILE A 160 5.64 -4.29 1.77
CA ILE A 160 6.62 -3.21 1.68
C ILE A 160 6.17 -2.07 2.59
N GLY A 161 7.04 -1.65 3.51
CA GLY A 161 6.85 -0.43 4.28
C GLY A 161 7.38 0.78 3.52
N LEU A 162 6.54 1.78 3.31
CA LEU A 162 6.93 3.05 2.69
C LEU A 162 7.01 4.13 3.77
N PHE A 163 8.21 4.60 4.02
CA PHE A 163 8.53 5.64 5.00
C PHE A 163 8.82 6.96 4.28
N GLY A 164 8.36 8.06 4.83
CA GLY A 164 8.67 9.38 4.31
C GLY A 164 7.79 10.46 4.90
N GLY A 165 8.39 11.60 5.14
CA GLY A 165 7.69 12.80 5.59
C GLY A 165 6.79 13.41 4.51
N ALA A 166 6.15 14.52 4.83
CA ALA A 166 5.37 15.27 3.85
C ALA A 166 6.28 15.90 2.76
N GLY A 167 5.84 15.89 1.51
CA GLY A 167 6.49 16.58 0.40
C GLY A 167 7.72 15.89 -0.19
N VAL A 168 7.98 14.62 0.15
CA VAL A 168 9.12 13.86 -0.42
C VAL A 168 8.76 13.04 -1.68
N GLY A 169 7.55 13.18 -2.20
CA GLY A 169 7.09 12.50 -3.43
C GLY A 169 6.47 11.12 -3.20
N LYS A 170 5.96 10.82 -2.00
CA LYS A 170 5.30 9.55 -1.70
C LYS A 170 4.17 9.22 -2.67
N THR A 171 3.24 10.14 -2.87
CA THR A 171 2.08 9.97 -3.77
C THR A 171 2.51 9.73 -5.22
N VAL A 172 3.50 10.50 -5.69
CA VAL A 172 4.04 10.35 -7.07
C VAL A 172 4.69 8.98 -7.26
N LEU A 173 5.41 8.48 -6.24
CA LEU A 173 5.98 7.13 -6.28
C LEU A 173 4.89 6.04 -6.32
N ILE A 174 3.83 6.18 -5.51
CA ILE A 174 2.68 5.26 -5.53
C ILE A 174 2.04 5.23 -6.90
N MET A 175 1.77 6.39 -7.50
CA MET A 175 1.16 6.47 -8.84
C MET A 175 2.05 5.86 -9.92
N GLU A 176 3.37 6.07 -9.84
CA GLU A 176 4.31 5.46 -10.81
C GLU A 176 4.35 3.93 -10.66
N LEU A 177 4.32 3.41 -9.44
CA LEU A 177 4.21 1.97 -9.20
C LEU A 177 2.93 1.38 -9.81
N ILE A 178 1.78 2.03 -9.61
CA ILE A 178 0.50 1.62 -10.22
C ILE A 178 0.60 1.61 -11.74
N ASN A 179 1.11 2.69 -12.33
CA ASN A 179 1.26 2.82 -13.77
C ASN A 179 2.21 1.75 -14.36
N ASN A 180 3.34 1.51 -13.70
CA ASN A 180 4.35 0.57 -14.18
C ASN A 180 3.87 -0.87 -14.09
N ILE A 181 3.23 -1.27 -12.98
CA ILE A 181 2.66 -2.62 -12.83
C ILE A 181 1.53 -2.87 -13.82
N ALA A 182 0.68 -1.86 -14.06
CA ALA A 182 -0.37 -1.98 -15.07
C ALA A 182 0.20 -2.16 -16.48
N LYS A 183 1.28 -1.46 -16.82
CA LYS A 183 1.96 -1.57 -18.13
C LYS A 183 2.76 -2.87 -18.30
N ALA A 184 3.53 -3.25 -17.27
CA ALA A 184 4.44 -4.39 -17.34
C ALA A 184 3.72 -5.74 -17.20
N TYR A 185 2.72 -5.82 -16.30
CA TYR A 185 2.07 -7.09 -15.94
C TYR A 185 0.58 -7.16 -16.29
N GLY A 186 -0.02 -6.05 -16.74
CA GLY A 186 -1.47 -5.97 -16.92
C GLY A 186 -2.25 -6.21 -15.63
N GLY A 187 -1.60 -5.95 -14.48
CA GLY A 187 -2.17 -6.10 -13.16
C GLY A 187 -3.09 -4.94 -12.77
N TYR A 188 -3.82 -5.14 -11.69
CA TYR A 188 -4.68 -4.12 -11.11
C TYR A 188 -4.10 -3.63 -9.78
N SER A 189 -4.55 -2.47 -9.36
CA SER A 189 -4.18 -1.89 -8.07
C SER A 189 -5.41 -1.56 -7.25
N VAL A 190 -5.26 -1.64 -5.94
CA VAL A 190 -6.28 -1.22 -4.99
C VAL A 190 -5.63 -0.26 -4.01
N PHE A 191 -6.23 0.91 -3.84
CA PHE A 191 -5.77 1.90 -2.87
C PHE A 191 -6.77 2.03 -1.73
N ALA A 192 -6.33 1.74 -0.51
CA ALA A 192 -7.11 1.92 0.71
C ALA A 192 -6.60 3.15 1.48
N GLY A 193 -7.37 4.23 1.44
CA GLY A 193 -7.13 5.43 2.24
C GLY A 193 -7.69 5.26 3.65
N VAL A 194 -6.81 5.06 4.62
CA VAL A 194 -7.17 4.76 6.01
C VAL A 194 -6.88 5.95 6.91
N GLY A 195 -7.92 6.66 7.31
CA GLY A 195 -7.81 7.78 8.25
C GLY A 195 -6.99 8.97 7.75
N GLU A 196 -6.86 9.13 6.42
CA GLU A 196 -6.15 10.26 5.83
C GLU A 196 -7.09 11.44 5.52
N ARG A 197 -6.55 12.55 5.07
CA ARG A 197 -7.32 13.75 4.77
C ARG A 197 -8.15 13.57 3.49
N THR A 198 -9.41 13.95 3.53
CA THR A 198 -10.31 13.90 2.38
C THR A 198 -9.75 14.65 1.17
N ARG A 199 -9.07 15.80 1.39
CA ARG A 199 -8.43 16.57 0.33
C ARG A 199 -7.35 15.76 -0.39
N GLU A 200 -6.48 15.08 0.35
CA GLU A 200 -5.40 14.26 -0.24
C GLU A 200 -5.95 13.06 -1.04
N GLY A 201 -7.05 12.47 -0.55
CA GLY A 201 -7.75 11.42 -1.31
C GLY A 201 -8.39 11.91 -2.60
N ASN A 202 -8.94 13.13 -2.59
CA ASN A 202 -9.49 13.77 -3.78
C ASN A 202 -8.39 14.18 -4.77
N ASP A 203 -7.29 14.76 -4.28
CA ASP A 203 -6.13 15.11 -5.09
C ASP A 203 -5.58 13.86 -5.81
N LEU A 204 -5.40 12.74 -5.08
CA LEU A 204 -4.96 11.46 -5.65
C LEU A 204 -5.89 10.94 -6.77
N TYR A 205 -7.21 11.05 -6.58
CA TYR A 205 -8.17 10.62 -7.60
C TYR A 205 -8.00 11.40 -8.91
N TRP A 206 -7.89 12.73 -8.83
CA TRP A 206 -7.69 13.56 -10.02
C TRP A 206 -6.31 13.36 -10.67
N GLU A 207 -5.27 13.20 -9.86
CA GLU A 207 -3.93 12.87 -10.35
C GLU A 207 -3.90 11.54 -11.11
N MET A 208 -4.66 10.52 -10.65
CA MET A 208 -4.80 9.24 -11.36
C MET A 208 -5.52 9.39 -12.72
N ILE A 209 -6.46 10.31 -12.82
CA ILE A 209 -7.15 10.60 -14.09
C ILE A 209 -6.22 11.37 -15.05
N GLU A 210 -5.53 12.41 -14.57
CA GLU A 210 -4.58 13.19 -15.36
C GLU A 210 -3.42 12.35 -15.89
N SER A 211 -2.90 11.42 -15.07
CA SER A 211 -1.84 10.47 -15.44
C SER A 211 -2.34 9.27 -16.26
N LYS A 212 -3.65 9.20 -16.57
CA LYS A 212 -4.29 8.13 -17.36
C LYS A 212 -4.16 6.73 -16.71
N VAL A 213 -4.02 6.67 -15.40
CA VAL A 213 -4.12 5.42 -14.62
C VAL A 213 -5.57 5.00 -14.52
N ASN A 214 -6.47 5.95 -14.33
CA ASN A 214 -7.91 5.74 -14.30
C ASN A 214 -8.63 6.64 -15.32
N VAL A 215 -9.84 6.21 -15.69
CA VAL A 215 -10.76 7.00 -16.52
C VAL A 215 -11.82 7.62 -15.60
N GLU A 216 -12.17 8.88 -15.85
CA GLU A 216 -13.22 9.57 -15.10
C GLU A 216 -14.56 8.79 -15.17
N GLY A 217 -15.16 8.58 -14.02
CA GLY A 217 -16.38 7.79 -13.91
C GLY A 217 -16.20 6.27 -13.92
N GLY A 218 -14.97 5.79 -14.02
CA GLY A 218 -14.61 4.38 -13.95
C GLY A 218 -14.81 3.59 -15.24
N GLY A 219 -14.46 2.31 -15.19
CA GLY A 219 -14.54 1.40 -16.33
C GLY A 219 -13.44 1.59 -17.39
N GLY A 220 -13.59 1.01 -18.56
CA GLY A 220 -12.65 1.14 -19.67
C GLY A 220 -11.24 0.66 -19.32
N ASP A 221 -10.27 1.56 -19.51
CA ASP A 221 -8.85 1.28 -19.25
C ASP A 221 -8.42 1.61 -17.81
N SER A 222 -9.36 1.82 -16.87
CA SER A 222 -9.03 2.04 -15.46
C SER A 222 -8.27 0.86 -14.86
N ARG A 223 -7.27 1.17 -14.01
CA ARG A 223 -6.35 0.16 -13.46
C ARG A 223 -6.36 0.09 -11.93
N ALA A 224 -6.99 1.05 -11.27
CA ALA A 224 -7.01 1.12 -9.81
C ALA A 224 -8.42 1.32 -9.27
N THR A 225 -8.73 0.62 -8.17
CA THR A 225 -9.92 0.83 -7.34
C THR A 225 -9.53 1.61 -6.09
N LEU A 226 -10.35 2.57 -5.68
CA LEU A 226 -10.12 3.42 -4.52
C LEU A 226 -11.16 3.12 -3.44
N VAL A 227 -10.70 2.92 -2.21
CA VAL A 227 -11.56 2.68 -1.05
C VAL A 227 -11.16 3.64 0.05
N TYR A 228 -12.07 4.51 0.49
CA TYR A 228 -11.76 5.56 1.46
C TYR A 228 -12.55 5.39 2.76
N GLY A 229 -11.81 5.45 3.89
CA GLY A 229 -12.31 5.65 5.24
C GLY A 229 -11.50 6.78 5.87
N GLN A 230 -11.94 8.02 5.61
CA GLN A 230 -11.17 9.22 5.90
C GLN A 230 -11.18 9.59 7.39
N MET A 231 -10.34 10.56 7.79
CA MET A 231 -10.15 10.92 9.21
C MET A 231 -11.40 11.51 9.89
N ASN A 232 -12.37 12.00 9.12
CA ASN A 232 -13.64 12.51 9.62
C ASN A 232 -14.69 11.41 9.84
N GLU A 233 -14.43 10.18 9.39
CA GLU A 233 -15.34 9.05 9.56
C GLU A 233 -15.17 8.40 10.94
N PRO A 234 -16.21 7.72 11.46
CA PRO A 234 -16.14 7.07 12.77
C PRO A 234 -15.09 5.96 12.82
N PRO A 235 -14.61 5.60 14.03
CA PRO A 235 -13.53 4.63 14.18
C PRO A 235 -13.86 3.24 13.60
N GLY A 236 -15.14 2.84 13.57
CA GLY A 236 -15.57 1.60 12.91
C GLY A 236 -15.23 1.56 11.43
N ALA A 237 -15.55 2.63 10.70
CA ALA A 237 -15.21 2.76 9.28
C ALA A 237 -13.70 2.73 9.06
N ARG A 238 -12.94 3.53 9.80
CA ARG A 238 -11.46 3.60 9.68
C ARG A 238 -10.78 2.26 10.01
N ALA A 239 -11.35 1.49 10.94
CA ALA A 239 -10.82 0.18 11.32
C ALA A 239 -11.14 -0.93 10.30
N ARG A 240 -12.07 -0.72 9.37
CA ARG A 240 -12.52 -1.75 8.41
C ARG A 240 -12.21 -1.43 6.96
N VAL A 241 -11.94 -0.16 6.62
CA VAL A 241 -11.72 0.24 5.23
C VAL A 241 -10.55 -0.49 4.55
N ALA A 242 -9.46 -0.80 5.28
CA ALA A 242 -8.36 -1.61 4.76
C ALA A 242 -8.81 -3.02 4.39
N LEU A 243 -9.74 -3.61 5.16
CA LEU A 243 -10.33 -4.92 4.87
C LEU A 243 -11.22 -4.87 3.62
N THR A 244 -11.94 -3.76 3.43
CA THR A 244 -12.74 -3.53 2.21
C THR A 244 -11.83 -3.45 0.98
N GLY A 245 -10.73 -2.71 1.06
CA GLY A 245 -9.72 -2.69 -0.01
C GLY A 245 -9.11 -4.06 -0.27
N LEU A 246 -8.80 -4.80 0.79
CA LEU A 246 -8.23 -6.14 0.66
C LEU A 246 -9.22 -7.12 0.00
N ALA A 247 -10.53 -7.02 0.27
CA ALA A 247 -11.55 -7.83 -0.40
C ALA A 247 -11.56 -7.60 -1.93
N GLN A 248 -11.30 -6.37 -2.39
CA GLN A 248 -11.13 -6.07 -3.82
C GLN A 248 -9.89 -6.77 -4.39
N ALA A 249 -8.75 -6.62 -3.69
CA ALA A 249 -7.48 -7.22 -4.12
C ALA A 249 -7.57 -8.76 -4.18
N GLU A 250 -8.21 -9.38 -3.20
CA GLU A 250 -8.43 -10.83 -3.15
C GLU A 250 -9.29 -11.33 -4.30
N TYR A 251 -10.31 -10.58 -4.71
CA TYR A 251 -11.09 -10.94 -5.88
C TYR A 251 -10.23 -11.00 -7.14
N PHE A 252 -9.44 -9.97 -7.40
CA PHE A 252 -8.58 -9.95 -8.58
C PHE A 252 -7.49 -11.03 -8.54
N ARG A 253 -6.93 -11.34 -7.36
CA ARG A 253 -5.98 -12.44 -7.19
C ARG A 253 -6.61 -13.81 -7.43
N ASP A 254 -7.73 -14.09 -6.75
CA ASP A 254 -8.28 -15.44 -6.62
C ASP A 254 -9.20 -15.83 -7.79
N GLU A 255 -9.98 -14.88 -8.34
CA GLU A 255 -10.94 -15.13 -9.41
C GLU A 255 -10.42 -14.75 -10.80
N GLU A 256 -9.60 -13.70 -10.90
CA GLU A 256 -9.04 -13.26 -12.17
C GLU A 256 -7.59 -13.68 -12.38
N GLY A 257 -6.94 -14.24 -11.36
CA GLY A 257 -5.56 -14.73 -11.46
C GLY A 257 -4.56 -13.62 -11.76
N LYS A 258 -4.75 -12.43 -11.18
CA LYS A 258 -3.92 -11.25 -11.43
C LYS A 258 -2.89 -11.02 -10.33
N ASP A 259 -1.80 -10.37 -10.73
CA ASP A 259 -0.88 -9.74 -9.80
C ASP A 259 -1.46 -8.37 -9.40
N VAL A 260 -1.69 -8.18 -8.11
CA VAL A 260 -2.37 -7.00 -7.58
C VAL A 260 -1.43 -6.22 -6.67
N LEU A 261 -1.35 -4.91 -6.87
CA LEU A 261 -0.76 -4.00 -5.88
C LEU A 261 -1.84 -3.51 -4.92
N PHE A 262 -1.59 -3.67 -3.65
CA PHE A 262 -2.46 -3.20 -2.59
C PHE A 262 -1.79 -2.11 -1.78
N PHE A 263 -2.26 -0.88 -1.93
CA PHE A 263 -1.76 0.28 -1.19
C PHE A 263 -2.61 0.54 0.04
N VAL A 264 -1.95 0.79 1.16
CA VAL A 264 -2.59 1.18 2.43
C VAL A 264 -1.95 2.48 2.91
N ASP A 265 -2.68 3.55 2.89
CA ASP A 265 -2.25 4.84 3.41
C ASP A 265 -3.27 5.34 4.44
N ASN A 266 -3.02 5.23 5.71
CA ASN A 266 -1.83 4.83 6.44
C ASN A 266 -2.10 3.62 7.35
N ILE A 267 -1.23 2.63 7.40
CA ILE A 267 -1.45 1.43 8.24
C ILE A 267 -1.48 1.76 9.74
N PHE A 268 -0.78 2.80 10.18
CA PHE A 268 -0.86 3.27 11.56
C PHE A 268 -2.28 3.69 11.95
N ARG A 269 -3.04 4.30 11.03
CA ARG A 269 -4.42 4.72 11.29
C ARG A 269 -5.38 3.54 11.47
N PHE A 270 -5.09 2.41 10.84
CA PHE A 270 -5.79 1.15 11.09
C PHE A 270 -5.65 0.74 12.56
N THR A 271 -4.44 0.74 13.11
CA THR A 271 -4.20 0.40 14.52
C THR A 271 -4.78 1.44 15.47
N GLN A 272 -4.69 2.72 15.14
CA GLN A 272 -5.30 3.80 15.92
C GLN A 272 -6.82 3.66 16.01
N ALA A 273 -7.50 3.44 14.89
CA ALA A 273 -8.94 3.21 14.87
C ALA A 273 -9.33 1.96 15.68
N GLY A 274 -8.52 0.89 15.60
CA GLY A 274 -8.68 -0.30 16.43
C GLY A 274 -8.60 0.00 17.92
N SER A 275 -7.69 0.88 18.36
CA SER A 275 -7.59 1.28 19.77
C SER A 275 -8.79 2.09 20.23
N GLU A 276 -9.29 2.99 19.39
CA GLU A 276 -10.52 3.77 19.66
C GLU A 276 -11.74 2.83 19.81
N VAL A 277 -11.92 1.89 18.88
CA VAL A 277 -12.98 0.87 18.97
C VAL A 277 -12.84 0.03 20.23
N SER A 278 -11.63 -0.45 20.55
CA SER A 278 -11.37 -1.27 21.73
C SER A 278 -11.73 -0.54 23.03
N ALA A 279 -11.42 0.75 23.13
CA ALA A 279 -11.79 1.59 24.27
C ALA A 279 -13.31 1.73 24.40
N LEU A 280 -14.02 1.98 23.29
CA LEU A 280 -15.49 2.08 23.27
C LEU A 280 -16.17 0.75 23.62
N LEU A 281 -15.54 -0.39 23.29
CA LEU A 281 -16.01 -1.72 23.69
C LEU A 281 -15.73 -2.04 25.17
N GLY A 282 -15.03 -1.17 25.90
CA GLY A 282 -14.70 -1.34 27.32
C GLY A 282 -13.60 -2.37 27.59
N ARG A 283 -12.75 -2.64 26.61
CA ARG A 283 -11.60 -3.54 26.79
C ARG A 283 -10.47 -2.83 27.57
N ILE A 284 -9.79 -3.56 28.44
CA ILE A 284 -8.65 -3.04 29.19
C ILE A 284 -7.50 -2.77 28.19
N PRO A 285 -6.96 -1.55 28.11
CA PRO A 285 -5.87 -1.23 27.19
C PRO A 285 -4.56 -1.94 27.57
N SER A 286 -3.75 -2.23 26.57
CA SER A 286 -2.37 -2.71 26.74
C SER A 286 -1.38 -1.54 26.85
N ALA A 287 -0.09 -1.79 26.59
CA ALA A 287 0.94 -0.76 26.63
C ALA A 287 0.61 0.44 25.74
N VAL A 288 0.93 1.64 26.21
CA VAL A 288 0.73 2.92 25.51
C VAL A 288 -0.74 3.21 25.13
N GLY A 289 -1.71 2.46 25.67
CA GLY A 289 -3.13 2.66 25.41
C GLY A 289 -3.68 1.90 24.19
N TYR A 290 -2.88 1.06 23.54
CA TYR A 290 -3.33 0.23 22.41
C TYR A 290 -4.24 -0.92 22.86
N GLN A 291 -5.00 -1.46 21.91
CA GLN A 291 -5.83 -2.65 22.12
C GLN A 291 -4.98 -3.89 22.46
N PRO A 292 -5.46 -4.77 23.33
CA PRO A 292 -4.76 -6.03 23.66
C PRO A 292 -4.67 -6.97 22.45
N THR A 293 -5.52 -6.77 21.44
CA THR A 293 -5.60 -7.57 20.20
C THR A 293 -4.78 -6.98 19.04
N LEU A 294 -3.93 -5.97 19.29
CA LEU A 294 -3.16 -5.27 18.25
C LEU A 294 -2.41 -6.21 17.31
N ALA A 295 -1.60 -7.10 17.86
CA ALA A 295 -0.81 -8.04 17.06
C ALA A 295 -1.68 -9.03 16.28
N THR A 296 -2.78 -9.47 16.88
CA THR A 296 -3.71 -10.42 16.24
C THR A 296 -4.46 -9.76 15.08
N GLU A 297 -4.97 -8.55 15.28
CA GLU A 297 -5.68 -7.78 14.23
C GLU A 297 -4.75 -7.43 13.07
N MET A 298 -3.51 -7.01 13.36
CA MET A 298 -2.49 -6.76 12.36
C MET A 298 -2.14 -8.05 11.60
N GLY A 299 -1.91 -9.16 12.32
CA GLY A 299 -1.63 -10.46 11.72
C GLY A 299 -2.76 -10.94 10.80
N GLN A 300 -4.01 -10.81 11.21
CA GLN A 300 -5.17 -11.18 10.39
C GLN A 300 -5.24 -10.40 9.07
N LEU A 301 -4.89 -9.12 9.08
CA LEU A 301 -4.80 -8.32 7.86
C LEU A 301 -3.60 -8.76 7.00
N GLN A 302 -2.42 -8.86 7.60
CA GLN A 302 -1.16 -9.08 6.90
C GLN A 302 -1.05 -10.48 6.28
N GLU A 303 -1.56 -11.52 6.93
CA GLU A 303 -1.49 -12.91 6.44
C GLU A 303 -2.38 -13.16 5.21
N ARG A 304 -3.37 -12.30 4.96
CA ARG A 304 -4.17 -12.36 3.73
C ARG A 304 -3.43 -11.83 2.50
N ILE A 305 -2.37 -11.02 2.75
CA ILE A 305 -1.52 -10.40 1.72
C ILE A 305 -0.40 -11.38 1.40
N THR A 306 -0.56 -12.15 0.33
CA THR A 306 0.40 -13.21 -0.07
C THR A 306 0.20 -13.61 -1.52
N SER A 307 1.19 -14.35 -2.06
CA SER A 307 1.07 -15.04 -3.34
C SER A 307 0.39 -16.39 -3.16
N THR A 308 -0.46 -16.72 -4.12
CA THR A 308 -1.11 -18.04 -4.24
C THR A 308 -0.79 -18.65 -5.60
N ASP A 309 -1.21 -19.91 -5.83
CA ASP A 309 -1.06 -20.56 -7.13
C ASP A 309 -1.78 -19.82 -8.26
N LYS A 310 -2.73 -18.93 -7.95
CA LYS A 310 -3.57 -18.22 -8.92
C LYS A 310 -3.04 -16.84 -9.27
N GLY A 311 -2.49 -16.13 -8.31
CA GLY A 311 -2.00 -14.77 -8.46
C GLY A 311 -1.38 -14.25 -7.18
N SER A 312 -1.01 -12.96 -7.16
CA SER A 312 -0.34 -12.38 -6.00
C SER A 312 -1.00 -11.07 -5.53
N ILE A 313 -0.90 -10.81 -4.22
CA ILE A 313 -1.15 -9.47 -3.66
C ILE A 313 0.16 -9.00 -3.04
N THR A 314 0.75 -7.97 -3.61
CA THR A 314 1.91 -7.27 -3.06
C THR A 314 1.44 -5.97 -2.44
N SER A 315 1.74 -5.72 -1.16
CA SER A 315 1.30 -4.49 -0.51
C SER A 315 2.41 -3.47 -0.34
N VAL A 316 2.04 -2.21 -0.56
CA VAL A 316 2.86 -1.04 -0.22
C VAL A 316 2.09 -0.25 0.84
N GLN A 317 2.64 -0.23 2.04
CA GLN A 317 1.98 0.31 3.22
C GLN A 317 2.71 1.56 3.69
N ALA A 318 2.06 2.71 3.63
CA ALA A 318 2.60 3.91 4.23
C ALA A 318 2.58 3.76 5.76
N ILE A 319 3.72 3.99 6.38
CA ILE A 319 3.90 3.85 7.82
C ILE A 319 4.23 5.20 8.42
N TYR A 320 3.39 5.64 9.36
CA TYR A 320 3.67 6.77 10.21
C TYR A 320 4.26 6.27 11.53
N VAL A 321 5.36 6.86 11.94
CA VAL A 321 6.02 6.56 13.22
C VAL A 321 5.75 7.71 14.18
N PRO A 322 4.92 7.53 15.22
CA PRO A 322 4.63 8.57 16.20
C PRO A 322 5.91 9.04 16.90
N ALA A 323 6.13 10.36 16.90
CA ALA A 323 7.29 10.98 17.53
C ALA A 323 8.66 10.40 17.12
N ASP A 324 8.75 9.80 15.94
CA ASP A 324 9.93 9.08 15.41
C ASP A 324 10.39 7.92 16.33
N ASP A 325 9.50 7.41 17.18
CA ASP A 325 9.78 6.30 18.11
C ASP A 325 9.45 4.95 17.46
N LEU A 326 10.48 4.28 16.97
CA LEU A 326 10.37 2.94 16.36
C LEU A 326 10.02 1.84 17.38
N THR A 327 10.09 2.14 18.69
CA THR A 327 9.73 1.19 19.76
C THR A 327 8.27 1.23 20.15
N ASP A 328 7.49 2.18 19.59
CA ASP A 328 6.04 2.22 19.76
C ASP A 328 5.40 0.91 19.28
N PRO A 329 4.44 0.33 20.03
CA PRO A 329 3.84 -0.97 19.70
C PRO A 329 3.20 -1.06 18.30
N ALA A 330 2.66 0.02 17.77
CA ALA A 330 1.98 -0.01 16.46
C ALA A 330 2.97 -0.12 15.29
N PRO A 331 4.00 0.74 15.15
CA PRO A 331 5.07 0.52 14.19
C PRO A 331 5.78 -0.84 14.38
N ALA A 332 6.12 -1.21 15.62
CA ALA A 332 6.79 -2.47 15.91
C ALA A 332 6.00 -3.69 15.42
N ALA A 333 4.67 -3.72 15.63
CA ALA A 333 3.81 -4.77 15.11
C ALA A 333 3.78 -4.78 13.58
N SER A 334 3.81 -3.62 12.92
CA SER A 334 3.85 -3.52 11.46
C SER A 334 5.19 -4.01 10.90
N PHE A 335 6.31 -3.61 11.49
CA PHE A 335 7.66 -4.00 11.04
C PHE A 335 7.90 -5.51 11.06
N ALA A 336 7.29 -6.24 11.99
CA ALA A 336 7.42 -7.68 12.07
C ALA A 336 6.96 -8.40 10.79
N HIS A 337 6.04 -7.80 10.04
CA HIS A 337 5.46 -8.37 8.83
C HIS A 337 6.14 -7.90 7.53
N LEU A 338 6.99 -6.87 7.58
CA LEU A 338 7.57 -6.29 6.37
C LEU A 338 8.68 -7.16 5.76
N ASP A 339 8.65 -7.28 4.44
CA ASP A 339 9.68 -7.95 3.63
C ASP A 339 10.69 -6.95 3.07
N ALA A 340 10.27 -5.71 2.81
CA ALA A 340 11.14 -4.64 2.37
C ALA A 340 10.70 -3.31 2.99
N THR A 341 11.65 -2.38 3.08
CA THR A 341 11.41 -0.99 3.48
C THR A 341 11.97 -0.03 2.45
N THR A 342 11.15 0.92 2.04
CA THR A 342 11.54 2.02 1.15
C THR A 342 11.44 3.31 1.95
N VAL A 343 12.57 3.96 2.15
CA VAL A 343 12.68 5.21 2.93
C VAL A 343 12.83 6.37 1.97
N LEU A 344 11.89 7.31 1.99
CA LEU A 344 11.98 8.57 1.26
C LEU A 344 12.61 9.63 2.15
N ASN A 345 13.71 10.22 1.69
CA ASN A 345 14.53 11.15 2.44
C ASN A 345 14.42 12.58 1.90
N ARG A 346 14.12 13.53 2.80
CA ARG A 346 13.99 14.94 2.44
C ARG A 346 15.32 15.55 1.93
N ALA A 347 16.44 15.19 2.52
CA ALA A 347 17.75 15.70 2.08
C ALA A 347 18.09 15.27 0.63
N ILE A 348 17.56 14.13 0.17
CA ILE A 348 17.70 13.67 -1.22
C ILE A 348 16.77 14.49 -2.13
N SER A 349 15.52 14.73 -1.71
CA SER A 349 14.60 15.56 -2.48
C SER A 349 15.06 17.02 -2.61
N GLU A 350 15.70 17.57 -1.59
CA GLU A 350 16.28 18.92 -1.60
C GLU A 350 17.45 19.06 -2.60
N LYS A 351 18.13 17.95 -2.90
CA LYS A 351 19.15 17.90 -3.99
C LYS A 351 18.52 17.78 -5.39
N GLY A 352 17.19 17.71 -5.48
CA GLY A 352 16.44 17.50 -6.73
C GLY A 352 16.50 16.07 -7.27
N ILE A 353 16.93 15.10 -6.48
CA ILE A 353 17.01 13.69 -6.88
C ILE A 353 15.66 13.01 -6.62
N TYR A 354 15.03 12.54 -7.69
CA TYR A 354 13.74 11.85 -7.65
C TYR A 354 13.79 10.52 -8.43
N PRO A 355 13.19 9.42 -7.89
CA PRO A 355 12.52 9.38 -6.58
C PRO A 355 13.51 9.58 -5.43
N ALA A 356 13.06 10.24 -4.37
CA ALA A 356 13.92 10.58 -3.22
C ALA A 356 14.14 9.38 -2.27
N VAL A 357 14.32 8.20 -2.81
CA VAL A 357 14.57 6.96 -2.06
C VAL A 357 15.99 6.97 -1.49
N ASP A 358 16.11 6.77 -0.19
CA ASP A 358 17.40 6.66 0.47
C ASP A 358 18.02 5.27 0.16
N PRO A 359 19.15 5.23 -0.54
CA PRO A 359 19.77 3.98 -0.96
C PRO A 359 20.46 3.21 0.17
N LEU A 360 20.71 3.87 1.32
CA LEU A 360 21.39 3.27 2.46
C LEU A 360 20.42 2.83 3.56
N ASP A 361 19.32 3.57 3.73
CA ASP A 361 18.31 3.28 4.76
C ASP A 361 17.21 2.35 4.25
N SER A 362 17.05 2.20 2.93
CA SER A 362 16.10 1.27 2.32
C SER A 362 16.67 -0.15 2.27
N THR A 363 15.84 -1.13 2.59
CA THR A 363 16.28 -2.54 2.72
C THR A 363 15.28 -3.51 2.11
N SER A 364 15.75 -4.71 1.76
CA SER A 364 14.89 -5.81 1.31
C SER A 364 15.45 -7.16 1.77
N ARG A 365 14.56 -8.02 2.27
CA ARG A 365 14.93 -9.39 2.69
C ARG A 365 15.31 -10.29 1.53
N ILE A 366 14.77 -10.02 0.32
CA ILE A 366 15.08 -10.82 -0.85
C ILE A 366 16.39 -10.41 -1.55
N LEU A 367 17.07 -9.34 -1.09
CA LEU A 367 18.38 -8.96 -1.63
C LEU A 367 19.46 -9.91 -1.10
N GLU A 368 19.40 -11.15 -1.55
CA GLU A 368 20.33 -12.24 -1.27
C GLU A 368 20.75 -12.93 -2.57
N PRO A 369 22.00 -13.41 -2.68
CA PRO A 369 22.51 -14.01 -3.94
C PRO A 369 21.65 -15.15 -4.48
N ARG A 370 21.05 -15.95 -3.59
CA ARG A 370 20.18 -17.08 -3.96
C ARG A 370 18.85 -16.69 -4.61
N VAL A 371 18.39 -15.44 -4.40
CA VAL A 371 17.11 -14.94 -4.93
C VAL A 371 17.34 -14.02 -6.12
N VAL A 372 18.18 -12.99 -5.94
CA VAL A 372 18.41 -11.98 -6.97
C VAL A 372 19.55 -12.36 -7.95
N GLY A 373 20.36 -13.35 -7.60
CA GLY A 373 21.56 -13.73 -8.35
C GLY A 373 22.82 -12.99 -7.91
N GLU A 374 23.98 -13.58 -8.16
CA GLU A 374 25.30 -13.10 -7.73
C GLU A 374 25.62 -11.71 -8.31
N ASP A 375 25.35 -11.48 -9.60
CA ASP A 375 25.65 -10.22 -10.28
C ASP A 375 24.85 -9.05 -9.69
N HIS A 376 23.55 -9.21 -9.51
CA HIS A 376 22.69 -8.19 -8.94
C HIS A 376 23.13 -7.85 -7.50
N TYR A 377 23.34 -8.89 -6.68
CA TYR A 377 23.77 -8.72 -5.29
C TYR A 377 25.11 -7.98 -5.19
N ALA A 378 26.12 -8.40 -5.99
CA ALA A 378 27.43 -7.77 -5.99
C ALA A 378 27.37 -6.29 -6.37
N VAL A 379 26.62 -5.96 -7.46
CA VAL A 379 26.43 -4.56 -7.89
C VAL A 379 25.73 -3.73 -6.84
N ALA A 380 24.65 -4.24 -6.24
CA ALA A 380 23.92 -3.54 -5.19
C ALA A 380 24.80 -3.23 -3.98
N ARG A 381 25.60 -4.20 -3.52
CA ARG A 381 26.54 -4.00 -2.40
C ARG A 381 27.62 -3.00 -2.73
N SER A 382 28.22 -3.07 -3.92
CA SER A 382 29.24 -2.11 -4.35
C SER A 382 28.68 -0.68 -4.45
N VAL A 383 27.44 -0.51 -4.91
CA VAL A 383 26.76 0.80 -4.91
C VAL A 383 26.58 1.31 -3.47
N GLN A 384 26.13 0.46 -2.55
CA GLN A 384 25.98 0.85 -1.13
C GLN A 384 27.31 1.22 -0.50
N GLU A 385 28.38 0.48 -0.77
CA GLU A 385 29.73 0.74 -0.24
C GLU A 385 30.27 2.08 -0.74
N ILE A 386 30.16 2.37 -2.04
CA ILE A 386 30.60 3.65 -2.62
C ILE A 386 29.81 4.82 -2.01
N LEU A 387 28.49 4.71 -1.89
CA LEU A 387 27.67 5.76 -1.30
C LEU A 387 27.92 5.94 0.19
N GLN A 388 28.16 4.85 0.93
CA GLN A 388 28.51 4.91 2.35
C GLN A 388 29.87 5.57 2.56
N LYS A 389 30.88 5.25 1.73
CA LYS A 389 32.19 5.90 1.76
C LYS A 389 32.06 7.39 1.42
N TYR A 390 31.26 7.72 0.41
CA TYR A 390 30.99 9.12 0.07
C TYR A 390 30.33 9.88 1.23
N LYS A 391 29.32 9.30 1.89
CA LYS A 391 28.68 9.90 3.06
C LYS A 391 29.69 10.20 4.17
N SER A 392 30.63 9.30 4.45
CA SER A 392 31.68 9.54 5.45
C SER A 392 32.72 10.62 5.04
N LEU A 393 32.91 10.84 3.74
CA LEU A 393 33.81 11.88 3.24
C LEU A 393 33.13 13.26 3.16
N GLN A 394 31.82 13.36 3.19
CA GLN A 394 31.07 14.62 3.06
C GLN A 394 31.46 15.64 4.15
N ASP A 395 31.63 15.20 5.39
CA ASP A 395 32.04 16.07 6.50
C ASP A 395 33.46 16.60 6.28
N ILE A 396 34.36 15.76 5.78
CA ILE A 396 35.74 16.15 5.45
C ILE A 396 35.76 17.17 4.31
N ILE A 397 34.95 16.92 3.26
CA ILE A 397 34.83 17.83 2.12
C ILE A 397 34.27 19.19 2.55
N ALA A 398 33.26 19.19 3.44
CA ALA A 398 32.67 20.43 3.93
C ALA A 398 33.60 21.30 4.76
N ILE A 399 34.55 20.70 5.49
CA ILE A 399 35.47 21.41 6.37
C ILE A 399 36.78 21.77 5.65
N LEU A 400 37.37 20.82 4.92
CA LEU A 400 38.71 20.94 4.35
C LEU A 400 38.72 21.18 2.84
N GLY A 401 37.62 20.93 2.15
CA GLY A 401 37.52 21.00 0.71
C GLY A 401 37.95 19.71 0.00
N MET A 402 37.67 19.63 -1.31
CA MET A 402 37.99 18.48 -2.16
C MET A 402 39.49 18.27 -2.35
N ASP A 403 40.29 19.34 -2.30
CA ASP A 403 41.74 19.30 -2.62
C ASP A 403 42.51 18.50 -1.60
N GLU A 404 42.06 18.43 -0.36
CA GLU A 404 42.71 17.69 0.73
C GLU A 404 42.47 16.16 0.69
N LEU A 405 41.58 15.69 -0.21
CA LEU A 405 41.35 14.27 -0.37
C LEU A 405 42.46 13.57 -1.14
N SER A 406 42.71 12.30 -0.81
CA SER A 406 43.58 11.45 -1.63
C SER A 406 43.03 11.30 -3.05
N GLU A 407 43.87 11.00 -4.03
CA GLU A 407 43.40 10.77 -5.42
C GLU A 407 42.41 9.59 -5.50
N GLU A 408 42.58 8.58 -4.65
CA GLU A 408 41.66 7.47 -4.54
C GLU A 408 40.28 7.94 -4.02
N ASP A 409 40.27 8.78 -2.98
CA ASP A 409 39.00 9.31 -2.42
C ASP A 409 38.31 10.29 -3.38
N LYS A 410 39.09 11.10 -4.12
CA LYS A 410 38.52 11.95 -5.19
C LYS A 410 37.80 11.13 -6.27
N MET A 411 38.43 10.01 -6.67
CA MET A 411 37.79 9.09 -7.62
C MET A 411 36.48 8.46 -7.06
N VAL A 412 36.51 8.01 -5.80
CA VAL A 412 35.34 7.50 -5.12
C VAL A 412 34.23 8.55 -5.08
N VAL A 413 34.53 9.79 -4.70
CA VAL A 413 33.57 10.89 -4.67
C VAL A 413 32.99 11.17 -6.06
N SER A 414 33.83 11.20 -7.10
CA SER A 414 33.39 11.41 -8.48
C SER A 414 32.40 10.32 -8.93
N ARG A 415 32.73 9.06 -8.71
CA ARG A 415 31.85 7.93 -9.05
C ARG A 415 30.58 7.92 -8.20
N ALA A 416 30.68 8.19 -6.89
CA ALA A 416 29.52 8.27 -5.99
C ALA A 416 28.50 9.33 -6.42
N ARG A 417 28.95 10.49 -6.86
CA ARG A 417 28.09 11.54 -7.40
C ARG A 417 27.39 11.12 -8.68
N LYS A 418 28.09 10.44 -9.58
CA LYS A 418 27.49 9.88 -10.80
C LYS A 418 26.45 8.80 -10.47
N VAL A 419 26.76 7.92 -9.51
CA VAL A 419 25.83 6.90 -8.99
C VAL A 419 24.60 7.55 -8.38
N GLU A 420 24.76 8.55 -7.50
CA GLU A 420 23.65 9.28 -6.87
C GLU A 420 22.73 9.91 -7.93
N ARG A 421 23.31 10.54 -8.96
CA ARG A 421 22.53 11.11 -10.06
C ARG A 421 21.87 10.05 -10.95
N PHE A 422 22.52 8.93 -11.20
CA PHE A 422 21.97 7.86 -12.01
C PHE A 422 20.85 7.09 -11.29
N LEU A 423 20.77 7.16 -9.96
CA LEU A 423 19.61 6.66 -9.21
C LEU A 423 18.34 7.47 -9.48
N SER A 424 18.47 8.74 -9.94
CA SER A 424 17.31 9.53 -10.37
C SER A 424 16.72 9.00 -11.67
N GLN A 425 15.39 9.14 -11.82
CA GLN A 425 14.65 8.64 -12.98
C GLN A 425 13.42 9.50 -13.23
N PRO A 426 13.15 9.92 -14.48
CA PRO A 426 11.91 10.60 -14.81
C PRO A 426 10.74 9.62 -14.79
N PHE A 427 9.64 10.01 -14.16
CA PHE A 427 8.43 9.21 -14.01
C PHE A 427 7.39 9.60 -15.06
N HIS A 428 6.62 8.62 -15.55
CA HIS A 428 5.54 8.86 -16.50
C HIS A 428 4.44 9.74 -15.91
N VAL A 429 4.09 9.50 -14.64
CA VAL A 429 3.05 10.27 -13.95
C VAL A 429 3.49 11.70 -13.63
N ALA A 430 4.78 12.00 -13.70
CA ALA A 430 5.34 13.32 -13.46
C ALA A 430 5.62 14.12 -14.75
N GLU A 431 5.38 13.58 -15.93
CA GLU A 431 5.63 14.25 -17.23
C GLU A 431 4.94 15.60 -17.31
N VAL A 432 3.70 15.69 -16.82
CA VAL A 432 2.89 16.94 -16.84
C VAL A 432 3.56 18.05 -16.04
N PHE A 433 4.27 17.72 -14.96
CA PHE A 433 4.90 18.69 -14.07
C PHE A 433 6.35 18.99 -14.44
N THR A 434 7.08 18.00 -14.95
CA THR A 434 8.52 18.10 -15.21
C THR A 434 8.83 18.45 -16.65
N GLY A 435 7.92 18.18 -17.58
CA GLY A 435 8.14 18.27 -19.01
C GLY A 435 9.14 17.24 -19.56
N MET A 436 9.57 16.27 -18.73
CA MET A 436 10.48 15.19 -19.14
C MET A 436 9.66 13.92 -19.40
N PRO A 437 9.88 13.24 -20.54
CA PRO A 437 9.23 11.96 -20.79
C PRO A 437 9.67 10.93 -19.77
N GLY A 438 8.72 10.24 -19.16
CA GLY A 438 8.98 9.18 -18.21
C GLY A 438 9.60 7.96 -18.88
N CYS A 439 10.29 7.15 -18.10
CA CYS A 439 10.86 5.91 -18.59
C CYS A 439 10.75 4.80 -17.53
N LEU A 440 10.41 3.62 -18.01
CA LEU A 440 10.52 2.37 -17.28
C LEU A 440 11.86 1.74 -17.64
N VAL A 441 12.62 1.27 -16.66
CA VAL A 441 13.95 0.68 -16.89
C VAL A 441 13.95 -0.77 -16.48
N ASP A 442 14.36 -1.65 -17.38
CA ASP A 442 14.48 -3.08 -17.07
C ASP A 442 15.57 -3.32 -16.01
N LEU A 443 15.33 -4.31 -15.15
CA LEU A 443 16.29 -4.69 -14.10
C LEU A 443 17.67 -5.04 -14.67
N LYS A 444 17.72 -5.71 -15.84
CA LYS A 444 18.99 -6.05 -16.50
C LYS A 444 19.79 -4.82 -16.91
N ASP A 445 19.11 -3.82 -17.47
CA ASP A 445 19.75 -2.57 -17.89
C ASP A 445 20.17 -1.73 -16.67
N THR A 446 19.39 -1.79 -15.60
CA THR A 446 19.76 -1.19 -14.30
C THR A 446 21.06 -1.79 -13.77
N ILE A 447 21.15 -3.12 -13.67
CA ILE A 447 22.33 -3.82 -13.16
C ILE A 447 23.56 -3.51 -14.07
N ALA A 448 23.39 -3.60 -15.39
CA ALA A 448 24.48 -3.34 -16.34
C ALA A 448 25.00 -1.89 -16.24
N GLY A 449 24.09 -0.93 -16.14
CA GLY A 449 24.45 0.50 -16.02
C GLY A 449 25.24 0.81 -14.75
N PHE A 450 24.78 0.32 -13.59
CA PHE A 450 25.50 0.51 -12.34
C PHE A 450 26.83 -0.26 -12.28
N LYS A 451 26.88 -1.46 -12.86
CA LYS A 451 28.12 -2.26 -12.97
C LYS A 451 29.22 -1.49 -13.73
N GLY A 452 28.87 -0.87 -14.86
CA GLY A 452 29.79 -0.04 -15.62
C GLY A 452 30.24 1.22 -14.89
N LEU A 453 29.31 1.90 -14.17
CA LEU A 453 29.64 3.06 -13.34
C LEU A 453 30.66 2.72 -12.24
N ILE A 454 30.48 1.59 -11.56
CA ILE A 454 31.38 1.13 -10.51
C ILE A 454 32.74 0.73 -11.09
N ALA A 455 32.74 0.04 -12.25
CA ALA A 455 33.97 -0.35 -12.93
C ALA A 455 34.79 0.84 -13.43
N GLY A 456 34.15 2.01 -13.64
CA GLY A 456 34.80 3.23 -14.13
C GLY A 456 34.71 3.40 -15.64
N ASP A 457 33.90 2.61 -16.34
CA ASP A 457 33.74 2.66 -17.81
C ASP A 457 33.24 4.04 -18.29
N TYR A 458 32.67 4.84 -17.37
CA TYR A 458 32.08 6.14 -17.66
C TYR A 458 32.71 7.28 -16.87
N ASP A 459 33.98 7.11 -16.41
CA ASP A 459 34.66 8.12 -15.62
C ASP A 459 34.87 9.43 -16.41
N ASP A 460 35.00 9.36 -17.72
CA ASP A 460 35.18 10.53 -18.60
C ASP A 460 33.89 11.33 -18.84
N LEU A 461 32.71 10.78 -18.55
CA LEU A 461 31.45 11.46 -18.78
C LEU A 461 31.13 12.46 -17.65
N PRO A 462 30.52 13.62 -17.97
CA PRO A 462 30.17 14.60 -16.95
C PRO A 462 29.03 14.09 -16.04
N GLU A 463 29.08 14.43 -14.76
CA GLU A 463 28.13 14.04 -13.73
C GLU A 463 26.66 14.34 -14.12
N GLN A 464 26.41 15.48 -14.78
CA GLN A 464 25.07 15.91 -15.18
C GLN A 464 24.44 15.04 -16.27
N ALA A 465 25.23 14.27 -17.01
CA ALA A 465 24.71 13.35 -18.00
C ALA A 465 23.86 12.22 -17.39
N PHE A 466 24.15 11.86 -16.14
CA PHE A 466 23.47 10.78 -15.43
C PHE A 466 22.19 11.22 -14.68
N TYR A 467 21.91 12.52 -14.68
CA TYR A 467 20.76 13.08 -13.95
C TYR A 467 19.46 12.94 -14.74
N MET A 468 18.41 12.37 -14.12
CA MET A 468 17.06 12.19 -14.71
C MET A 468 17.12 11.53 -16.09
N VAL A 469 17.68 10.34 -16.14
CA VAL A 469 17.75 9.47 -17.32
C VAL A 469 17.25 8.06 -16.97
N GLY A 470 16.83 7.31 -17.95
CA GLY A 470 16.48 5.89 -17.79
C GLY A 470 17.73 5.00 -17.80
N GLY A 471 18.04 4.40 -18.93
CA GLY A 471 19.22 3.55 -19.09
C GLY A 471 20.50 4.32 -19.40
N MET A 472 21.61 3.60 -19.43
CA MET A 472 22.95 4.16 -19.71
C MET A 472 23.07 4.73 -21.13
N ASP A 473 22.35 4.19 -22.09
CA ASP A 473 22.26 4.72 -23.47
C ASP A 473 21.76 6.16 -23.51
N GLN A 474 20.81 6.50 -22.65
CA GLN A 474 20.29 7.88 -22.54
C GLN A 474 21.31 8.81 -21.90
N ALA A 475 22.09 8.32 -20.90
CA ALA A 475 23.14 9.09 -20.29
C ALA A 475 24.25 9.43 -21.28
N ILE A 476 24.68 8.46 -22.10
CA ILE A 476 25.69 8.65 -23.14
C ILE A 476 25.21 9.68 -24.16
N LYS A 477 24.00 9.54 -24.73
CA LYS A 477 23.43 10.49 -25.67
C LYS A 477 23.29 11.90 -25.08
N LYS A 478 22.98 12.00 -23.77
CA LYS A 478 22.91 13.27 -23.08
C LYS A 478 24.29 13.92 -22.92
N ALA A 479 25.32 13.12 -22.64
CA ALA A 479 26.70 13.60 -22.57
C ALA A 479 27.18 14.12 -23.93
N GLU A 480 26.92 13.41 -25.04
CA GLU A 480 27.24 13.83 -26.40
C GLU A 480 26.56 15.17 -26.75
N ARG A 481 25.27 15.31 -26.41
CA ARG A 481 24.55 16.58 -26.63
C ARG A 481 25.15 17.72 -25.82
N MET A 482 25.48 17.51 -24.55
CA MET A 482 26.13 18.51 -23.70
C MET A 482 27.50 18.93 -24.25
N ALA A 483 28.27 18.00 -24.79
CA ALA A 483 29.55 18.29 -25.44
C ALA A 483 29.38 19.12 -26.71
N ALA A 484 28.35 18.82 -27.52
CA ALA A 484 28.03 19.57 -28.73
C ALA A 484 27.51 21.00 -28.45
N GLU A 485 26.79 21.21 -27.32
CA GLU A 485 26.29 22.52 -26.90
C GLU A 485 27.41 23.40 -26.26
N ALA A 486 28.49 22.77 -25.78
CA ALA A 486 29.64 23.47 -25.17
C ALA A 486 30.74 23.82 -26.22
N ALA A 487 30.71 23.25 -27.42
CA ALA A 487 31.61 23.48 -28.54
C ALA A 487 31.10 24.59 -29.44
#